data_c60fda54865be5bc11f0106426beba86
#
_entry.id   c60fda54865be5bc11f0106426beba86
#
_cell.length_a   1.000
_cell.length_b   1.000
_cell.length_c   1.000
_cell.angle_alpha   90.00
_cell.angle_beta   90.00
_cell.angle_gamma   90.00
#
_symmetry.space_group_name_H-M   'P 1'
#
loop_
_entity.id
_entity.type
_entity.pdbx_description
1 polymer ?
#
loop_
_entity_poly.entity_id
_entity_poly.type
_entity_poly.pdbx_seq_one_letter_code
_entity_poly.pdbx_strand_id
1 'polypeptide(L)'
;MANTYTQIYIQIVFAVKGRQNLIPKENREELHKFISGIVSNRGQKLFSIFAMPDHVHILVSLSPSISISDLVRDIKAGSSKFINDKNWINGKFSWQEGYGAFSYSKSSVDAVVKYILNQEEHHKNKSFKEEYLDFLNKFEIEYDSKYLFDWIESNYQVAPTELR
;
A
#
# COMPACT_ATOMS: atom_id res chain seq x y z
N MET A 1 -25.85 -14.68 -8.38
CA MET A 1 -25.44 -13.45 -7.71
C MET A 1 -26.52 -12.84 -6.79
N ALA A 2 -27.76 -12.96 -7.12
CA ALA A 2 -28.84 -12.32 -6.38
C ALA A 2 -28.93 -12.73 -4.91
N ASN A 3 -28.36 -13.87 -4.51
CA ASN A 3 -28.45 -14.39 -3.16
C ASN A 3 -27.17 -14.29 -2.35
N THR A 4 -26.21 -13.48 -2.82
CA THR A 4 -24.91 -13.35 -2.14
C THR A 4 -24.75 -11.95 -1.55
N TYR A 5 -24.56 -11.90 -0.24
CA TYR A 5 -24.41 -10.65 0.50
C TYR A 5 -23.15 -10.73 1.34
N THR A 6 -22.19 -9.85 1.08
CA THR A 6 -20.90 -9.85 1.76
C THR A 6 -20.51 -8.46 2.22
N GLN A 7 -19.68 -8.40 3.26
CA GLN A 7 -19.09 -7.16 3.74
C GLN A 7 -17.65 -7.48 4.17
N ILE A 8 -16.68 -7.14 3.33
CA ILE A 8 -15.28 -7.48 3.55
C ILE A 8 -14.43 -6.26 3.27
N TYR A 9 -13.79 -5.72 4.32
CA TYR A 9 -12.89 -4.57 4.19
C TYR A 9 -11.46 -5.03 4.42
N ILE A 10 -10.60 -4.74 3.46
CA ILE A 10 -9.20 -5.17 3.48
C ILE A 10 -8.29 -3.99 3.26
N GLN A 11 -7.33 -3.78 4.15
CA GLN A 11 -6.21 -2.87 3.89
C GLN A 11 -5.07 -3.67 3.28
N ILE A 12 -4.58 -3.20 2.14
CA ILE A 12 -3.47 -3.81 1.41
C ILE A 12 -2.27 -2.89 1.54
N VAL A 13 -1.10 -3.46 1.84
CA VAL A 13 0.15 -2.71 1.98
C VAL A 13 1.24 -3.43 1.21
N PHE A 14 1.96 -2.70 0.35
CA PHE A 14 3.14 -3.26 -0.32
C PHE A 14 4.17 -2.16 -0.61
N ALA A 15 5.37 -2.58 -1.00
CA ALA A 15 6.54 -1.73 -0.98
C ALA A 15 7.23 -1.61 -2.35
N VAL A 16 7.89 -0.47 -2.56
CA VAL A 16 8.71 -0.20 -3.74
C VAL A 16 10.01 -0.98 -3.66
N LYS A 17 10.49 -1.47 -4.80
CA LYS A 17 11.76 -2.15 -4.90
C LYS A 17 12.85 -1.18 -5.33
N GLY A 18 13.86 -1.00 -4.47
CA GLY A 18 15.04 -0.20 -4.79
C GLY A 18 14.93 1.25 -4.35
N ARG A 19 15.97 1.75 -3.70
CA ARG A 19 16.03 3.10 -3.13
C ARG A 19 15.92 4.20 -4.19
N GLN A 20 16.52 3.99 -5.36
CA GLN A 20 16.53 4.97 -6.42
C GLN A 20 15.20 5.04 -7.19
N ASN A 21 14.25 4.19 -6.87
CA ASN A 21 12.99 4.07 -7.59
C ASN A 21 11.80 4.55 -6.77
N LEU A 22 12.04 5.44 -5.80
CA LEU A 22 10.97 5.97 -4.96
C LEU A 22 9.94 6.76 -5.78
N ILE A 23 8.69 6.66 -5.36
CA ILE A 23 7.59 7.38 -6.04
C ILE A 23 7.71 8.86 -5.75
N PRO A 24 7.80 9.73 -6.79
CA PRO A 24 7.85 11.17 -6.57
C PRO A 24 6.53 11.68 -5.98
N LYS A 25 6.62 12.56 -5.00
CA LYS A 25 5.43 13.13 -4.35
C LYS A 25 4.52 13.88 -5.32
N GLU A 26 5.09 14.58 -6.30
CA GLU A 26 4.34 15.34 -7.29
C GLU A 26 3.49 14.46 -8.21
N ASN A 27 3.80 13.17 -8.29
CA ASN A 27 3.06 12.23 -9.13
C ASN A 27 2.07 11.37 -8.36
N ARG A 28 1.99 11.57 -7.05
CA ARG A 28 1.17 10.75 -6.15
C ARG A 28 -0.30 10.71 -6.57
N GLU A 29 -0.90 11.86 -6.82
CA GLU A 29 -2.32 11.92 -7.15
C GLU A 29 -2.64 11.22 -8.46
N GLU A 30 -1.76 11.33 -9.44
CA GLU A 30 -1.94 10.64 -10.71
C GLU A 30 -1.88 9.13 -10.52
N LEU A 31 -0.97 8.65 -9.69
CA LEU A 31 -0.87 7.23 -9.34
C LEU A 31 -2.14 6.75 -8.62
N HIS A 32 -2.65 7.54 -7.67
CA HIS A 32 -3.89 7.21 -6.96
C HIS A 32 -5.05 7.01 -7.92
N LYS A 33 -5.19 7.92 -8.88
CA LYS A 33 -6.26 7.83 -9.89
C LYS A 33 -6.12 6.57 -10.75
N PHE A 34 -4.91 6.25 -11.13
CA PHE A 34 -4.65 5.07 -11.96
C PHE A 34 -4.98 3.79 -11.21
N ILE A 35 -4.52 3.66 -9.98
CA ILE A 35 -4.81 2.48 -9.14
C ILE A 35 -6.31 2.38 -8.86
N SER A 36 -6.97 3.51 -8.58
CA SER A 36 -8.43 3.55 -8.39
C SER A 36 -9.16 2.97 -9.61
N GLY A 37 -8.69 3.30 -10.80
CA GLY A 37 -9.24 2.74 -12.04
C GLY A 37 -9.09 1.23 -12.14
N ILE A 38 -7.93 0.70 -11.75
CA ILE A 38 -7.71 -0.75 -11.76
C ILE A 38 -8.68 -1.43 -10.78
N VAL A 39 -8.78 -0.92 -9.57
CA VAL A 39 -9.66 -1.48 -8.54
C VAL A 39 -11.12 -1.50 -9.03
N SER A 40 -11.57 -0.38 -9.59
CA SER A 40 -12.92 -0.24 -10.12
C SER A 40 -13.17 -1.19 -11.29
N ASN A 41 -12.21 -1.34 -12.21
CA ASN A 41 -12.32 -2.24 -13.35
C ASN A 41 -12.39 -3.71 -12.95
N ARG A 42 -11.94 -4.06 -11.75
CA ARG A 42 -12.06 -5.41 -11.20
C ARG A 42 -13.32 -5.60 -10.36
N GLY A 43 -14.23 -4.63 -10.39
CA GLY A 43 -15.50 -4.71 -9.67
C GLY A 43 -15.37 -4.52 -8.16
N GLN A 44 -14.27 -3.93 -7.71
CA GLN A 44 -14.02 -3.67 -6.30
C GLN A 44 -14.24 -2.18 -6.00
N LYS A 45 -14.38 -1.84 -4.72
CA LYS A 45 -14.60 -0.46 -4.30
C LYS A 45 -13.42 0.04 -3.48
N LEU A 46 -12.83 1.14 -3.93
CA LEU A 46 -11.74 1.79 -3.21
C LEU A 46 -12.31 2.77 -2.18
N PHE A 47 -11.89 2.65 -0.93
CA PHE A 47 -12.26 3.58 0.13
C PHE A 47 -11.17 4.61 0.41
N SER A 48 -9.92 4.21 0.30
CA SER A 48 -8.82 5.11 0.59
C SER A 48 -7.53 4.58 -0.03
N ILE A 49 -6.65 5.49 -0.41
CA ILE A 49 -5.32 5.15 -0.91
C ILE A 49 -4.35 6.28 -0.55
N PHE A 50 -3.13 5.90 -0.20
CA PHE A 50 -2.06 6.86 -0.03
C PHE A 50 -0.71 6.24 -0.38
N ALA A 51 -0.02 6.83 -1.35
CA ALA A 51 1.31 6.39 -1.77
C ALA A 51 2.36 7.26 -1.09
N MET A 52 3.14 6.65 -0.21
CA MET A 52 4.40 7.21 0.28
C MET A 52 5.48 6.90 -0.76
N PRO A 53 6.64 7.56 -0.72
CA PRO A 53 7.68 7.25 -1.71
C PRO A 53 8.09 5.77 -1.76
N ASP A 54 8.08 5.07 -0.64
CA ASP A 54 8.58 3.69 -0.52
C ASP A 54 7.50 2.63 -0.35
N HIS A 55 6.23 3.01 -0.18
CA HIS A 55 5.16 2.03 0.02
C HIS A 55 3.79 2.65 -0.24
N VAL A 56 2.76 1.80 -0.29
CA VAL A 56 1.39 2.25 -0.51
C VAL A 56 0.44 1.53 0.43
N HIS A 57 -0.56 2.25 0.92
CA HIS A 57 -1.69 1.71 1.67
C HIS A 57 -2.96 1.87 0.85
N ILE A 58 -3.75 0.81 0.73
CA ILE A 58 -5.01 0.81 -0.02
C ILE A 58 -6.08 0.14 0.82
N LEU A 59 -7.21 0.79 1.03
CA LEU A 59 -8.37 0.18 1.69
C LEU A 59 -9.46 -0.07 0.67
N VAL A 60 -9.88 -1.31 0.54
CA VAL A 60 -10.91 -1.72 -0.42
C VAL A 60 -12.04 -2.47 0.28
N SER A 61 -13.23 -2.36 -0.31
CA SER A 61 -14.31 -3.31 -0.04
C SER A 61 -14.19 -4.40 -1.08
N LEU A 62 -13.98 -5.64 -0.62
CA LEU A 62 -13.69 -6.76 -1.49
C LEU A 62 -14.96 -7.59 -1.73
N SER A 63 -15.30 -7.83 -3.00
CA SER A 63 -16.36 -8.78 -3.35
C SER A 63 -15.75 -10.17 -3.50
N PRO A 64 -16.55 -11.24 -3.32
CA PRO A 64 -16.02 -12.60 -3.40
C PRO A 64 -15.67 -13.06 -4.83
N SER A 65 -15.84 -12.21 -5.83
CA SER A 65 -15.57 -12.55 -7.22
C SER A 65 -14.08 -12.54 -7.59
N ILE A 66 -13.22 -12.01 -6.72
CA ILE A 66 -11.77 -11.94 -6.97
C ILE A 66 -11.03 -12.27 -5.67
N SER A 67 -9.88 -12.94 -5.79
CA SER A 67 -9.01 -13.17 -4.65
C SER A 67 -8.19 -11.91 -4.37
N ILE A 68 -7.72 -11.78 -3.11
CA ILE A 68 -6.83 -10.68 -2.73
C ILE A 68 -5.55 -10.73 -3.58
N SER A 69 -4.98 -11.93 -3.75
CA SER A 69 -3.74 -12.08 -4.51
C SER A 69 -3.90 -11.66 -5.97
N ASP A 70 -5.02 -11.97 -6.61
CA ASP A 70 -5.28 -11.56 -7.99
C ASP A 70 -5.44 -10.04 -8.10
N LEU A 71 -6.13 -9.43 -7.14
CA LEU A 71 -6.29 -7.97 -7.11
C LEU A 71 -4.94 -7.28 -6.95
N VAL A 72 -4.12 -7.73 -6.01
CA VAL A 72 -2.79 -7.15 -5.77
C VAL A 72 -1.90 -7.33 -7.00
N ARG A 73 -1.92 -8.51 -7.61
CA ARG A 73 -1.16 -8.76 -8.84
C ARG A 73 -1.54 -7.75 -9.93
N ASP A 74 -2.83 -7.53 -10.14
CA ASP A 74 -3.31 -6.61 -11.17
C ASP A 74 -2.94 -5.16 -10.86
N ILE A 75 -3.04 -4.76 -9.58
CA ILE A 75 -2.62 -3.42 -9.16
C ILE A 75 -1.12 -3.23 -9.39
N LYS A 76 -0.31 -4.18 -8.96
CA LYS A 76 1.15 -4.08 -9.11
C LYS A 76 1.57 -4.05 -10.59
N ALA A 77 1.05 -4.97 -11.39
CA ALA A 77 1.42 -5.05 -12.81
C ALA A 77 1.02 -3.78 -13.56
N GLY A 78 -0.22 -3.34 -13.36
CA GLY A 78 -0.72 -2.15 -14.05
C GLY A 78 -0.03 -0.87 -13.60
N SER A 79 0.18 -0.69 -12.30
CA SER A 79 0.79 0.54 -11.79
C SER A 79 2.28 0.63 -12.10
N SER A 80 3.02 -0.47 -12.05
CA SER A 80 4.44 -0.43 -12.44
C SER A 80 4.62 -0.10 -13.92
N LYS A 81 3.79 -0.68 -14.78
CA LYS A 81 3.79 -0.33 -16.20
C LYS A 81 3.48 1.15 -16.41
N PHE A 82 2.48 1.66 -15.71
CA PHE A 82 2.07 3.07 -15.79
C PHE A 82 3.23 3.99 -15.39
N ILE A 83 3.88 3.73 -14.25
CA ILE A 83 5.00 4.53 -13.77
C ILE A 83 6.16 4.50 -14.77
N ASN A 84 6.46 3.33 -15.33
CA ASN A 84 7.52 3.19 -16.33
C ASN A 84 7.20 3.92 -17.63
N ASP A 85 5.96 3.83 -18.10
CA ASP A 85 5.52 4.52 -19.33
C ASP A 85 5.56 6.04 -19.17
N LYS A 86 5.34 6.55 -17.96
CA LYS A 86 5.40 7.98 -17.66
C LYS A 86 6.81 8.51 -17.45
N ASN A 87 7.78 7.62 -17.30
CA ASN A 87 9.18 8.00 -17.05
C ASN A 87 9.35 8.91 -15.83
N TRP A 88 8.64 8.61 -14.76
CA TRP A 88 8.72 9.43 -13.54
C TRP A 88 10.06 9.30 -12.83
N ILE A 89 10.77 8.21 -13.05
CA ILE A 89 12.04 7.93 -12.41
C ILE A 89 13.09 7.56 -13.45
N ASN A 90 14.37 7.67 -13.07
CA ASN A 90 15.47 7.18 -13.87
C ASN A 90 15.62 5.68 -13.66
N GLY A 91 15.48 4.88 -14.70
CA GLY A 91 15.55 3.43 -14.58
C GLY A 91 14.16 2.80 -14.53
N LYS A 92 14.12 1.53 -14.17
CA LYS A 92 12.90 0.75 -14.21
C LYS A 92 12.27 0.65 -12.82
N PHE A 93 11.02 1.06 -12.72
CA PHE A 93 10.23 0.92 -11.49
C PHE A 93 9.70 -0.51 -11.35
N SER A 94 9.72 -1.04 -10.12
CA SER A 94 9.00 -2.26 -9.78
C SER A 94 8.63 -2.26 -8.30
N TRP A 95 7.62 -3.04 -7.96
CA TRP A 95 7.24 -3.29 -6.57
C TRP A 95 8.02 -4.50 -6.06
N GLN A 96 8.23 -4.58 -4.75
CA GLN A 96 8.76 -5.79 -4.14
C GLN A 96 7.73 -6.91 -4.20
N GLU A 97 8.17 -8.16 -4.13
CA GLU A 97 7.28 -9.30 -4.01
C GLU A 97 6.56 -9.26 -2.66
N GLY A 98 5.35 -9.81 -2.64
CA GLY A 98 4.58 -9.91 -1.42
C GLY A 98 3.76 -8.68 -1.10
N TYR A 99 2.94 -8.81 -0.07
CA TYR A 99 2.07 -7.74 0.41
C TYR A 99 1.55 -8.12 1.79
N GLY A 100 1.06 -7.13 2.54
CA GLY A 100 0.26 -7.36 3.72
C GLY A 100 -1.22 -7.12 3.40
N ALA A 101 -2.09 -7.90 4.01
CA ALA A 101 -3.53 -7.71 3.89
C ALA A 101 -4.17 -7.90 5.25
N PHE A 102 -4.92 -6.89 5.70
CA PHE A 102 -5.48 -6.86 7.05
C PHE A 102 -6.97 -6.53 6.96
N SER A 103 -7.79 -7.32 7.67
CA SER A 103 -9.24 -7.15 7.62
C SER A 103 -9.73 -6.27 8.76
N TYR A 104 -10.83 -5.55 8.51
CA TYR A 104 -11.43 -4.66 9.49
C TYR A 104 -12.95 -4.83 9.52
N SER A 105 -13.55 -4.54 10.66
CA SER A 105 -15.00 -4.43 10.78
C SER A 105 -15.45 -3.09 10.19
N LYS A 106 -16.74 -2.98 9.84
CA LYS A 106 -17.30 -1.75 9.33
C LYS A 106 -17.08 -0.59 10.31
N SER A 107 -17.17 -0.83 11.61
CA SER A 107 -16.99 0.21 12.62
C SER A 107 -15.58 0.81 12.63
N SER A 108 -14.60 0.12 12.08
CA SER A 108 -13.22 0.59 12.01
C SER A 108 -12.88 1.34 10.72
N VAL A 109 -13.74 1.30 9.71
CA VAL A 109 -13.44 1.84 8.38
C VAL A 109 -13.04 3.32 8.42
N ASP A 110 -13.81 4.16 9.10
CA ASP A 110 -13.51 5.59 9.16
C ASP A 110 -12.15 5.87 9.79
N ALA A 111 -11.80 5.15 10.85
CA ALA A 111 -10.50 5.29 11.51
C ALA A 111 -9.37 4.85 10.59
N VAL A 112 -9.57 3.77 9.84
CA VAL A 112 -8.56 3.27 8.89
C VAL A 112 -8.36 4.25 7.73
N VAL A 113 -9.45 4.81 7.20
CA VAL A 113 -9.36 5.85 6.17
C VAL A 113 -8.51 7.03 6.65
N LYS A 114 -8.78 7.52 7.85
CA LYS A 114 -8.00 8.63 8.44
C LYS A 114 -6.53 8.24 8.62
N TYR A 115 -6.27 7.04 9.09
CA TYR A 115 -4.92 6.53 9.25
C TYR A 115 -4.17 6.53 7.92
N ILE A 116 -4.80 6.01 6.86
CA ILE A 116 -4.18 5.95 5.53
C ILE A 116 -3.89 7.35 5.00
N LEU A 117 -4.82 8.28 5.12
CA LEU A 117 -4.63 9.64 4.60
C LEU A 117 -3.61 10.45 5.39
N ASN A 118 -3.26 10.02 6.61
CA ASN A 118 -2.34 10.71 7.49
C ASN A 118 -0.92 10.13 7.48
N GLN A 119 -0.55 9.43 6.41
CA GLN A 119 0.74 8.71 6.34
C GLN A 119 1.96 9.63 6.45
N GLU A 120 1.93 10.80 5.85
CA GLU A 120 3.08 11.72 5.93
C GLU A 120 3.34 12.15 7.36
N GLU A 121 2.30 12.48 8.09
CA GLU A 121 2.42 12.87 9.49
C GLU A 121 2.89 11.70 10.35
N HIS A 122 2.31 10.53 10.11
CA HIS A 122 2.63 9.31 10.82
C HIS A 122 4.12 8.92 10.68
N HIS A 123 4.65 9.04 9.45
CA HIS A 123 6.03 8.65 9.16
C HIS A 123 7.08 9.68 9.55
N LYS A 124 6.69 10.80 10.14
CA LYS A 124 7.65 11.71 10.77
C LYS A 124 8.30 11.08 11.99
N ASN A 125 7.59 10.17 12.66
CA ASN A 125 8.03 9.58 13.93
C ASN A 125 8.21 8.05 13.87
N LYS A 126 7.81 7.41 12.80
CA LYS A 126 7.84 5.95 12.69
C LYS A 126 8.17 5.54 11.27
N SER A 127 9.16 4.66 11.12
CA SER A 127 9.54 4.14 9.81
C SER A 127 8.49 3.18 9.26
N PHE A 128 8.54 2.93 7.95
CA PHE A 128 7.69 1.91 7.34
C PHE A 128 7.95 0.52 7.94
N LYS A 129 9.20 0.19 8.21
CA LYS A 129 9.54 -1.09 8.86
C LYS A 129 8.83 -1.23 10.19
N GLU A 130 8.91 -0.21 11.05
CA GLU A 130 8.24 -0.22 12.34
C GLU A 130 6.74 -0.34 12.19
N GLU A 131 6.15 0.41 11.28
CA GLU A 131 4.72 0.36 11.00
C GLU A 131 4.28 -1.04 10.56
N TYR A 132 5.02 -1.64 9.62
CA TYR A 132 4.67 -2.95 9.08
C TYR A 132 4.77 -4.04 10.14
N LEU A 133 5.81 -4.01 10.95
CA LEU A 133 5.97 -4.96 12.05
C LEU A 133 4.86 -4.79 13.10
N ASP A 134 4.44 -3.54 13.36
CA ASP A 134 3.31 -3.30 14.26
C ASP A 134 2.02 -3.91 13.71
N PHE A 135 1.77 -3.84 12.40
CA PHE A 135 0.63 -4.51 11.79
C PHE A 135 0.69 -6.02 12.00
N LEU A 136 1.83 -6.63 11.74
CA LEU A 136 1.97 -8.07 11.88
C LEU A 136 1.73 -8.51 13.33
N ASN A 137 2.24 -7.76 14.29
CA ASN A 137 2.05 -8.04 15.71
C ASN A 137 0.60 -7.81 16.14
N LYS A 138 -0.01 -6.71 15.69
CA LYS A 138 -1.39 -6.39 16.04
C LYS A 138 -2.38 -7.44 15.56
N PHE A 139 -2.17 -7.97 14.36
CA PHE A 139 -3.04 -8.98 13.77
C PHE A 139 -2.56 -10.40 14.05
N GLU A 140 -1.53 -10.55 14.90
CA GLU A 140 -0.99 -11.84 15.33
C GLU A 140 -0.61 -12.75 14.16
N ILE A 141 0.05 -12.16 13.16
CA ILE A 141 0.48 -12.88 11.96
C ILE A 141 1.91 -13.37 12.18
N GLU A 142 2.12 -14.68 12.04
CA GLU A 142 3.46 -15.26 12.07
C GLU A 142 4.20 -14.90 10.79
N TYR A 143 5.49 -14.58 10.92
CA TYR A 143 6.31 -14.22 9.78
C TYR A 143 7.74 -14.69 9.95
N ASP A 144 8.43 -14.87 8.82
CA ASP A 144 9.86 -15.12 8.78
C ASP A 144 10.53 -13.84 8.26
N SER A 145 11.48 -13.32 9.03
CA SER A 145 12.12 -12.05 8.71
C SER A 145 12.82 -12.03 7.36
N LYS A 146 13.26 -13.17 6.84
CA LYS A 146 13.90 -13.22 5.50
C LYS A 146 12.91 -13.10 4.35
N TYR A 147 11.60 -13.18 4.61
CA TYR A 147 10.55 -13.02 3.61
C TYR A 147 9.78 -11.71 3.76
N LEU A 148 10.25 -10.81 4.62
CA LEU A 148 9.71 -9.46 4.70
C LEU A 148 10.28 -8.60 3.57
N PHE A 149 9.79 -7.36 3.48
CA PHE A 149 10.31 -6.43 2.48
C PHE A 149 11.76 -6.06 2.78
N ASP A 150 12.49 -5.72 1.72
CA ASP A 150 13.77 -5.03 1.86
C ASP A 150 13.47 -3.58 2.23
N TRP A 151 13.88 -3.19 3.43
CA TRP A 151 13.55 -1.86 3.94
C TRP A 151 14.44 -0.81 3.28
N ILE A 152 13.80 0.25 2.78
CA ILE A 152 14.50 1.37 2.16
C ILE A 152 14.69 2.43 3.23
N GLU A 153 15.94 2.66 3.63
CA GLU A 153 16.26 3.74 4.53
C GLU A 153 16.43 5.02 3.71
N SER A 154 15.73 6.06 4.09
CA SER A 154 15.78 7.34 3.41
C SER A 154 16.13 8.44 4.39
N ASN A 155 16.69 9.53 3.88
CA ASN A 155 17.11 10.65 4.70
C ASN A 155 15.96 11.23 5.53
N TYR A 156 14.75 11.21 4.99
CA TYR A 156 13.60 11.75 5.72
C TYR A 156 13.22 10.88 6.92
N GLN A 157 13.62 9.60 6.93
CA GLN A 157 13.40 8.70 8.07
C GLN A 157 14.51 8.80 9.11
N VAL A 158 15.71 9.17 8.68
CA VAL A 158 16.91 9.22 9.54
C VAL A 158 17.01 10.56 10.25
N ALA A 159 16.74 11.65 9.57
CA ALA A 159 16.91 12.99 10.10
C ALA A 159 16.29 13.22 11.49
N PRO A 160 15.06 12.79 11.78
CA PRO A 160 14.51 12.97 13.12
C PRO A 160 15.30 12.29 14.23
N THR A 161 15.97 11.20 13.90
CA THR A 161 16.79 10.47 14.87
C THR A 161 18.10 11.18 15.16
N GLU A 162 18.68 11.78 14.15
CA GLU A 162 19.92 12.50 14.27
C GLU A 162 19.79 13.79 15.08
N LEU A 163 18.61 14.38 15.03
CA LEU A 163 18.35 15.62 15.76
C LEU A 163 18.14 15.42 17.26
N ARG A 164 18.13 14.21 17.71
CA ARG A 164 17.97 13.87 19.11
C ARG A 164 19.32 13.69 19.80
#